data_c78f9c87dee177f94e7f1efaf984fc5b
#
_entry.id   c78f9c87dee177f94e7f1efaf984fc5b
#
_cell.length_a   1.000
_cell.length_b   1.000
_cell.length_c   1.000
_cell.angle_alpha   90.00
_cell.angle_beta   90.00
_cell.angle_gamma   90.00
#
_symmetry.space_group_name_H-M   'P 1'
#
loop_
_entity.id
_entity.type
_entity.pdbx_description
1 polymer ?
#
loop_
_entity_poly.entity_id
_entity_poly.type
_entity_poly.pdbx_seq_one_letter_code
_entity_poly.pdbx_strand_id
1 'polypeptide(L)'
;MSASALICLAPGSEETEAVTTIDLLVRGGVKVTTASVASDGSLTIVCSRGVKLRADAPLVEVADGDFDILVLPGGIKGAECFRDSPLLVETVRQFHLSGRIVAAICAAAPTVLV
;
A
#
# COMPACT_ATOMS: atom_id res chain seq x y z
N MET A 1 -6.12 -22.71 3.23
CA MET A 1 -5.55 -21.69 2.34
C MET A 1 -5.61 -20.34 3.00
N SER A 2 -4.52 -19.59 2.94
CA SER A 2 -4.44 -18.27 3.54
C SER A 2 -4.64 -17.19 2.48
N ALA A 3 -5.37 -16.14 2.82
CA ALA A 3 -5.40 -14.94 2.01
C ALA A 3 -4.08 -14.18 2.15
N SER A 4 -3.73 -13.39 1.15
CA SER A 4 -2.53 -12.56 1.16
C SER A 4 -2.85 -11.12 0.77
N ALA A 5 -2.13 -10.18 1.37
CA ALA A 5 -2.34 -8.75 1.15
C ALA A 5 -1.02 -8.05 0.85
N LEU A 6 -1.09 -7.14 -0.10
CA LEU A 6 0.00 -6.22 -0.42
C LEU A 6 -0.38 -4.84 0.13
N ILE A 7 0.38 -4.34 1.10
CA ILE A 7 0.17 -3.02 1.69
C ILE A 7 1.20 -2.08 1.09
N CYS A 8 0.76 -1.05 0.39
CA CYS A 8 1.66 -0.07 -0.19
C CYS A 8 1.90 1.07 0.79
N LEU A 9 3.16 1.44 0.94
CA LEU A 9 3.59 2.52 1.83
C LEU A 9 4.30 3.59 1.01
N ALA A 10 3.97 4.85 1.26
CA ALA A 10 4.59 5.98 0.58
C ALA A 10 5.01 7.05 1.60
N PRO A 11 6.02 7.87 1.29
CA PRO A 11 6.32 9.01 2.14
C PRO A 11 5.07 9.85 2.37
N GLY A 12 4.76 10.11 3.63
CA GLY A 12 3.54 10.82 4.01
C GLY A 12 2.32 9.95 4.26
N SER A 13 2.43 8.63 4.14
CA SER A 13 1.35 7.72 4.53
C SER A 13 1.00 7.90 6.01
N GLU A 14 -0.30 7.75 6.34
CA GLU A 14 -0.73 7.91 7.73
C GLU A 14 -0.39 6.62 8.50
N GLU A 15 0.49 6.74 9.49
CA GLU A 15 1.07 5.60 10.20
C GLU A 15 0.05 4.82 11.01
N THR A 16 -0.93 5.49 11.63
CA THR A 16 -1.95 4.79 12.41
C THR A 16 -2.77 3.87 11.51
N GLU A 17 -3.15 4.37 10.34
CA GLU A 17 -3.93 3.59 9.38
C GLU A 17 -3.12 2.43 8.82
N ALA A 18 -1.86 2.69 8.46
CA ALA A 18 -0.99 1.66 7.91
C ALA A 18 -0.72 0.54 8.93
N VAL A 19 -0.28 0.90 10.13
CA VAL A 19 0.12 -0.09 11.15
C VAL A 19 -1.10 -0.83 11.68
N THR A 20 -2.20 -0.14 11.94
CA THR A 20 -3.42 -0.78 12.43
C THR A 20 -3.95 -1.80 11.41
N THR A 21 -3.95 -1.45 10.13
CA THR A 21 -4.42 -2.34 9.07
C THR A 21 -3.52 -3.58 8.97
N ILE A 22 -2.20 -3.39 9.00
CA ILE A 22 -1.25 -4.51 8.98
C ILE A 22 -1.48 -5.43 10.18
N ASP A 23 -1.58 -4.85 11.38
CA ASP A 23 -1.78 -5.61 12.61
C ASP A 23 -3.05 -6.45 12.56
N LEU A 24 -4.17 -5.83 12.17
CA LEU A 24 -5.46 -6.53 12.10
C LEU A 24 -5.46 -7.65 11.05
N LEU A 25 -4.85 -7.41 9.90
CA LEU A 25 -4.76 -8.43 8.85
C LEU A 25 -3.93 -9.63 9.31
N VAL A 26 -2.78 -9.37 9.95
CA VAL A 26 -1.92 -10.45 10.47
C VAL A 26 -2.66 -11.24 11.56
N ARG A 27 -3.35 -10.55 12.47
CA ARG A 27 -4.15 -11.21 13.51
C ARG A 27 -5.27 -12.06 12.92
N GLY A 28 -5.81 -11.65 11.77
CA GLY A 28 -6.85 -12.40 11.07
C GLY A 28 -6.33 -13.55 10.21
N GLY A 29 -5.03 -13.83 10.24
CA GLY A 29 -4.45 -14.94 9.48
C GLY A 29 -4.08 -14.58 8.04
N VAL A 30 -4.10 -13.30 7.67
CA VAL A 30 -3.70 -12.85 6.34
C VAL A 30 -2.18 -12.70 6.27
N LYS A 31 -1.57 -13.25 5.22
CA LYS A 31 -0.14 -13.06 4.97
C LYS A 31 0.08 -11.67 4.36
N VAL A 32 0.81 -10.81 5.08
CA VAL A 32 1.02 -9.42 4.69
C VAL A 32 2.42 -9.22 4.14
N THR A 33 2.52 -8.56 3.00
CA THR A 33 3.76 -8.04 2.44
C THR A 33 3.60 -6.52 2.31
N THR A 34 4.62 -5.76 2.72
CA THR A 34 4.62 -4.31 2.57
C THR A 34 5.53 -3.90 1.41
N ALA A 35 5.07 -2.93 0.62
CA ALA A 35 5.79 -2.46 -0.56
C ALA A 35 6.02 -0.96 -0.48
N SER A 36 7.26 -0.52 -0.74
CA SER A 36 7.60 0.89 -0.83
C SER A 36 7.22 1.44 -2.20
N VAL A 37 6.52 2.58 -2.21
CA VAL A 37 6.19 3.33 -3.42
C VAL A 37 7.03 4.61 -3.51
N ALA A 38 8.10 4.70 -2.72
CA ALA A 38 8.99 5.85 -2.77
C ALA A 38 9.67 5.95 -4.15
N SER A 39 9.71 7.16 -4.71
CA SER A 39 10.26 7.39 -6.05
C SER A 39 11.75 7.08 -6.16
N ASP A 40 12.48 7.15 -5.04
CA ASP A 40 13.91 6.84 -4.99
C ASP A 40 14.20 5.36 -4.68
N GLY A 41 13.17 4.54 -4.54
CA GLY A 41 13.32 3.12 -4.22
C GLY A 41 13.64 2.83 -2.75
N SER A 42 13.63 3.84 -1.88
CA SER A 42 13.93 3.66 -0.45
C SER A 42 12.90 2.73 0.21
N LEU A 43 13.39 1.79 1.03
CA LEU A 43 12.51 0.93 1.83
C LEU A 43 12.06 1.59 3.12
N THR A 44 12.77 2.62 3.58
CA THR A 44 12.39 3.37 4.77
C THR A 44 11.42 4.48 4.37
N ILE A 45 10.23 4.43 4.96
CA ILE A 45 9.14 5.36 4.69
C ILE A 45 8.96 6.26 5.91
N VAL A 46 9.08 7.57 5.71
CA VAL A 46 8.76 8.54 6.76
C VAL A 46 7.28 8.90 6.63
N CYS A 47 6.50 8.49 7.61
CA CYS A 47 5.06 8.66 7.60
C CYS A 47 4.66 10.08 8.00
N SER A 48 3.36 10.37 7.95
CA SER A 48 2.82 11.73 8.08
C SER A 48 3.16 12.42 9.41
N ARG A 49 3.35 11.67 10.47
CA ARG A 49 3.71 12.20 11.81
C ARG A 49 5.15 11.89 12.18
N GLY A 50 5.99 11.51 11.22
CA GLY A 50 7.41 11.28 11.43
C GLY A 50 7.80 9.87 11.84
N VAL A 51 6.86 8.97 12.01
CA VAL A 51 7.17 7.57 12.29
C VAL A 51 7.81 6.94 11.05
N LYS A 52 8.90 6.22 11.25
CA LYS A 52 9.60 5.56 10.16
C LYS A 52 9.19 4.10 10.11
N LEU A 53 8.73 3.67 8.95
CA LEU A 53 8.38 2.27 8.68
C LEU A 53 9.31 1.74 7.61
N ARG A 54 9.70 0.48 7.74
CA ARG A 54 10.50 -0.18 6.71
C ARG A 54 9.65 -1.17 5.94
N ALA A 55 9.53 -0.98 4.64
CA ALA A 55 8.83 -1.91 3.77
C ALA A 55 9.67 -3.17 3.51
N ASP A 56 9.00 -4.27 3.20
CA ASP A 56 9.67 -5.53 2.87
C ASP A 56 10.44 -5.45 1.55
N ALA A 57 9.88 -4.75 0.56
CA ALA A 57 10.46 -4.64 -0.77
C ALA A 57 9.96 -3.38 -1.49
N PRO A 58 10.65 -2.92 -2.54
CA PRO A 58 10.07 -1.90 -3.40
C PRO A 58 8.93 -2.50 -4.22
N LEU A 59 7.94 -1.68 -4.58
CA LEU A 59 6.76 -2.14 -5.30
C LEU A 59 7.13 -2.88 -6.59
N VAL A 60 8.14 -2.41 -7.31
CA VAL A 60 8.55 -3.01 -8.59
C VAL A 60 8.90 -4.49 -8.45
N GLU A 61 9.37 -4.92 -7.29
CA GLU A 61 9.75 -6.33 -7.08
C GLU A 61 8.57 -7.24 -6.75
N VAL A 62 7.48 -6.68 -6.25
CA VAL A 62 6.35 -7.48 -5.72
C VAL A 62 5.02 -7.19 -6.41
N ALA A 63 4.97 -6.23 -7.31
CA ALA A 63 3.72 -5.81 -7.95
C ALA A 63 3.00 -6.94 -8.69
N ASP A 64 3.73 -7.91 -9.23
CA ASP A 64 3.18 -9.04 -9.98
C ASP A 64 2.86 -10.25 -9.10
N GLY A 65 2.97 -10.12 -7.78
CA GLY A 65 2.69 -11.23 -6.87
C GLY A 65 1.21 -11.62 -6.82
N ASP A 66 0.96 -12.83 -6.35
CA ASP A 66 -0.39 -13.39 -6.24
C ASP A 66 -1.07 -12.95 -4.94
N PHE A 67 -1.26 -11.64 -4.79
CA PHE A 67 -1.97 -11.09 -3.64
C PHE A 67 -3.47 -11.05 -3.89
N ASP A 68 -4.25 -11.32 -2.86
CA ASP A 68 -5.71 -11.26 -2.94
C ASP A 68 -6.22 -9.84 -2.71
N ILE A 69 -5.48 -9.05 -1.94
CA ILE A 69 -5.89 -7.72 -1.49
C ILE A 69 -4.75 -6.72 -1.70
N LEU A 70 -5.07 -5.57 -2.25
CA LEU A 70 -4.16 -4.41 -2.32
C LEU A 70 -4.70 -3.35 -1.36
N VAL A 71 -3.87 -2.89 -0.44
CA VAL A 71 -4.27 -1.89 0.56
C VAL A 71 -3.46 -0.62 0.41
N LEU A 72 -4.14 0.51 0.35
CA LEU A 72 -3.56 1.84 0.25
C LEU A 72 -3.99 2.64 1.49
N PRO A 73 -3.11 2.81 2.50
CA PRO A 73 -3.41 3.67 3.64
C PRO A 73 -3.53 5.13 3.21
N GLY A 74 -4.19 5.94 4.04
CA GLY A 74 -4.40 7.35 3.75
C GLY A 74 -3.19 8.22 4.07
N GLY A 75 -3.44 9.48 4.33
CA GLY A 75 -2.43 10.52 4.43
C GLY A 75 -2.36 11.27 3.12
N ILE A 76 -2.52 12.61 3.16
CA ILE A 76 -2.64 13.42 1.95
C ILE A 76 -1.41 13.27 1.05
N LYS A 77 -0.21 13.42 1.62
CA LYS A 77 1.03 13.32 0.84
C LYS A 77 1.29 11.90 0.36
N GLY A 78 0.96 10.89 1.16
CA GLY A 78 1.07 9.50 0.76
C GLY A 78 0.14 9.19 -0.40
N ALA A 79 -1.09 9.66 -0.33
CA ALA A 79 -2.07 9.49 -1.41
C ALA A 79 -1.62 10.17 -2.70
N GLU A 80 -1.03 11.36 -2.61
CA GLU A 80 -0.46 12.05 -3.77
C GLU A 80 0.71 11.26 -4.37
N CYS A 81 1.56 10.69 -3.53
CA CYS A 81 2.66 9.84 -3.99
C CYS A 81 2.14 8.61 -4.74
N PHE A 82 1.08 7.98 -4.23
CA PHE A 82 0.43 6.85 -4.91
C PHE A 82 -0.11 7.29 -6.27
N ARG A 83 -0.84 8.39 -6.32
CA ARG A 83 -1.42 8.94 -7.55
C ARG A 83 -0.34 9.22 -8.60
N ASP A 84 0.81 9.72 -8.17
CA ASP A 84 1.88 10.13 -9.06
C ASP A 84 2.84 8.99 -9.45
N SER A 85 2.59 7.79 -8.97
CA SER A 85 3.37 6.60 -9.32
C SER A 85 2.68 5.82 -10.44
N PRO A 86 3.21 5.83 -11.66
CA PRO A 86 2.62 5.04 -12.75
C PRO A 86 2.54 3.55 -12.44
N LEU A 87 3.55 3.01 -11.77
CA LEU A 87 3.55 1.59 -11.38
C LEU A 87 2.44 1.28 -10.38
N LEU A 88 2.24 2.14 -9.38
CA LEU A 88 1.17 1.94 -8.39
C LEU A 88 -0.20 2.00 -9.07
N VAL A 89 -0.41 3.00 -9.91
CA VAL A 89 -1.69 3.16 -10.63
C VAL A 89 -1.96 1.94 -11.51
N GLU A 90 -0.96 1.44 -12.21
CA GLU A 90 -1.12 0.22 -13.02
C GLU A 90 -1.38 -1.00 -12.16
N THR A 91 -0.76 -1.11 -10.99
CA THR A 91 -1.01 -2.20 -10.05
C THR A 91 -2.46 -2.18 -9.56
N VAL A 92 -2.98 -1.01 -9.21
CA VAL A 92 -4.39 -0.84 -8.83
C VAL A 92 -5.30 -1.32 -9.96
N ARG A 93 -5.00 -0.90 -11.19
CA ARG A 93 -5.78 -1.28 -12.36
C ARG A 93 -5.78 -2.79 -12.56
N GLN A 94 -4.63 -3.46 -12.44
CA GLN A 94 -4.53 -4.91 -12.60
C GLN A 94 -5.32 -5.65 -11.53
N PHE A 95 -5.28 -5.19 -10.28
CA PHE A 95 -6.10 -5.77 -9.21
C PHE A 95 -7.58 -5.63 -9.54
N HIS A 96 -8.00 -4.45 -9.97
CA HIS A 96 -9.40 -4.20 -10.31
C HIS A 96 -9.85 -5.09 -11.48
N LEU A 97 -9.09 -5.14 -12.56
CA LEU A 97 -9.44 -5.91 -13.74
C LEU A 97 -9.49 -7.42 -13.49
N SER A 98 -8.68 -7.92 -12.57
CA SER A 98 -8.66 -9.34 -12.21
C SER A 98 -9.72 -9.72 -11.16
N GLY A 99 -10.53 -8.77 -10.71
CA GLY A 99 -11.56 -9.01 -9.70
C GLY A 99 -11.03 -9.15 -8.29
N ARG A 100 -9.77 -8.79 -8.05
CA ARG A 100 -9.19 -8.81 -6.70
C ARG A 100 -9.60 -7.57 -5.91
N ILE A 101 -9.44 -7.62 -4.59
CA ILE A 101 -9.90 -6.55 -3.71
C ILE A 101 -8.89 -5.40 -3.68
N VAL A 102 -9.39 -4.18 -3.84
CA VAL A 102 -8.61 -2.95 -3.60
C VAL A 102 -9.26 -2.21 -2.45
N ALA A 103 -8.50 -1.96 -1.39
CA ALA A 103 -8.97 -1.23 -0.22
C ALA A 103 -8.16 0.05 -0.08
N ALA A 104 -8.80 1.19 -0.22
CA ALA A 104 -8.18 2.49 -0.04
C ALA A 104 -8.83 3.21 1.14
N ILE A 105 -8.00 3.81 1.99
CA ILE A 105 -8.44 4.38 3.26
C ILE A 105 -8.30 5.90 3.19
N CYS A 106 -9.33 6.60 3.69
CA CYS A 106 -9.33 8.06 3.86
C CYS A 106 -8.94 8.78 2.56
N ALA A 107 -7.88 9.60 2.57
CA ALA A 107 -7.47 10.40 1.42
C ALA A 107 -7.05 9.58 0.20
N ALA A 108 -6.65 8.31 0.38
CA ALA A 108 -6.25 7.47 -0.74
C ALA A 108 -7.42 7.16 -1.68
N ALA A 109 -8.63 6.99 -1.14
CA ALA A 109 -9.79 6.63 -1.95
C ALA A 109 -10.10 7.70 -3.03
N PRO A 110 -10.35 8.98 -2.69
CA PRO A 110 -10.67 9.97 -3.72
C PRO A 110 -9.46 10.37 -4.58
N THR A 111 -8.24 10.22 -4.07
CA THR A 111 -7.03 10.68 -4.77
C THR A 111 -6.56 9.67 -5.82
N VAL A 112 -6.66 8.38 -5.54
CA VAL A 112 -6.09 7.32 -6.37
C VAL A 112 -7.15 6.59 -7.19
N LEU A 113 -8.32 6.34 -6.61
CA LEU A 113 -9.35 5.49 -7.23
C LEU A 113 -10.32 6.25 -8.14
N VAL A 114 -10.24 7.56 -8.21
CA VAL A 114 -11.14 8.37 -9.03
C VAL A 114 -10.52 8.76 -10.36
#